data_cdb6fd5f97e70942da5a8a54043d9547
#
_entry.id   cdb6fd5f97e70942da5a8a54043d9547
#
_cell.length_a   1.000
_cell.length_b   1.000
_cell.length_c   1.000
_cell.angle_alpha   90.00
_cell.angle_beta   90.00
_cell.angle_gamma   90.00
#
_symmetry.space_group_name_H-M   'P 1'
#
loop_
_entity.id
_entity.type
_entity.pdbx_description
1 polymer ?
#
loop_
_entity_poly.entity_id
_entity_poly.type
_entity_poly.pdbx_seq_one_letter_code
_entity_poly.pdbx_strand_id
1 'polypeptide(L)'
;MREYIARDPKTGKPLHAGRKRRKHLDLAYKPAEGVWDKIPLDRILPLARGDIELEQVIWLDKERLMRQPDAIRALPRIRGSNQLEAHAVLETALGSLDTRLRIAGLSSLPYCALLNTENLFEHLHELLEDIDSDVQKAAQQCLITVAPVFPSVTEETMRRELRSEDKARRKSAFTALKQVAGSWPEVAELHIDELIREEDGELRGMAAALLSRLAKHKSATLWDLIGWCLQDEAVIVRRHAARALIPLADHAPKVTQIALEIAFFDDDEAVRTSALKASQKLDPNSFRMQRLITDGTRHPDSNIRTSCIKMLPVIMVDAEVRILATELLQQETNSEIRTLLEEMMVDDSLEGTEAEKNAYLAPAEKVEMDEGSMALPPPVVMQAEKKDEPENPSITPDSIRRPSQDEIFYGEDFDDGTDDLV
;
A
#
# COMPACT_ATOMS: atom_id res chain seq x y z
N MET A 1 -15.74 -25.09 24.41
CA MET A 1 -14.81 -24.64 23.37
C MET A 1 -15.13 -23.21 22.99
N ARG A 2 -14.15 -22.33 22.94
CA ARG A 2 -14.39 -20.94 22.56
C ARG A 2 -14.16 -20.85 21.06
N GLU A 3 -15.19 -20.50 20.30
CA GLU A 3 -15.02 -20.14 18.87
C GLU A 3 -13.96 -19.06 18.77
N TYR A 4 -13.01 -19.22 17.84
CA TYR A 4 -12.06 -18.18 17.52
C TYR A 4 -12.85 -17.02 16.87
N ILE A 5 -12.96 -15.93 17.60
CA ILE A 5 -13.55 -14.69 17.07
C ILE A 5 -12.40 -13.76 16.75
N ALA A 6 -12.24 -13.42 15.47
CA ALA A 6 -11.28 -12.42 15.06
C ALA A 6 -11.44 -11.14 15.89
N ARG A 7 -10.36 -10.70 16.53
CA ARG A 7 -10.36 -9.54 17.41
C ARG A 7 -9.58 -8.40 16.77
N ASP A 8 -10.02 -7.20 17.05
CA ASP A 8 -9.29 -5.99 16.71
C ASP A 8 -7.95 -6.00 17.47
N PRO A 9 -6.79 -5.98 16.78
CA PRO A 9 -5.48 -6.09 17.43
C PRO A 9 -5.18 -4.93 18.40
N LYS A 10 -5.75 -3.75 18.18
CA LYS A 10 -5.54 -2.57 19.05
C LYS A 10 -6.42 -2.59 20.30
N THR A 11 -7.65 -3.06 20.18
CA THR A 11 -8.65 -2.95 21.26
C THR A 11 -8.96 -4.28 21.93
N GLY A 12 -8.49 -5.40 21.35
CA GLY A 12 -8.82 -6.77 21.79
C GLY A 12 -10.32 -7.11 21.67
N LYS A 13 -11.14 -6.18 21.15
CA LYS A 13 -12.58 -6.37 21.03
C LYS A 13 -12.94 -7.27 19.88
N PRO A 14 -13.94 -8.16 20.02
CA PRO A 14 -14.42 -8.97 18.91
C PRO A 14 -14.86 -8.08 17.75
N LEU A 15 -14.49 -8.45 16.53
CA LEU A 15 -14.98 -7.78 15.32
C LEU A 15 -16.44 -8.17 15.13
N HIS A 16 -17.35 -7.29 15.55
CA HIS A 16 -18.78 -7.54 15.52
C HIS A 16 -19.35 -7.59 14.10
N ALA A 17 -20.40 -8.38 13.95
CA ALA A 17 -21.13 -8.66 12.72
C ALA A 17 -21.76 -7.42 12.02
N GLY A 18 -21.69 -6.23 12.61
CA GLY A 18 -22.19 -4.97 12.02
C GLY A 18 -21.20 -4.22 11.12
N ARG A 19 -19.89 -4.56 11.14
CA ARG A 19 -18.92 -4.02 10.21
C ARG A 19 -18.90 -4.88 8.96
N LYS A 20 -18.76 -4.27 7.77
CA LYS A 20 -18.64 -5.01 6.50
C LYS A 20 -17.66 -6.16 6.70
N ARG A 21 -18.15 -7.40 6.63
CA ARG A 21 -17.33 -8.61 6.73
C ARG A 21 -16.19 -8.49 5.73
N ARG A 22 -14.98 -8.67 6.18
CA ARG A 22 -13.82 -8.68 5.32
C ARG A 22 -13.88 -9.96 4.47
N LYS A 23 -13.79 -9.82 3.15
CA LYS A 23 -14.02 -10.93 2.19
C LYS A 23 -13.24 -12.22 2.52
N HIS A 24 -12.02 -12.07 3.06
CA HIS A 24 -11.16 -13.22 3.41
C HIS A 24 -11.56 -13.93 4.72
N LEU A 25 -12.37 -13.35 5.60
CA LEU A 25 -12.95 -14.11 6.71
C LEU A 25 -13.95 -15.15 6.20
N ASP A 26 -14.51 -14.95 5.02
CA ASP A 26 -15.42 -15.93 4.40
C ASP A 26 -14.66 -17.16 3.86
N LEU A 27 -13.34 -17.07 3.60
CA LEU A 27 -12.52 -18.20 3.14
C LEU A 27 -12.49 -19.34 4.14
N ALA A 28 -12.43 -19.03 5.45
CA ALA A 28 -12.45 -20.04 6.51
C ALA A 28 -13.74 -20.90 6.52
N TYR A 29 -14.79 -20.44 5.86
CA TYR A 29 -16.09 -21.14 5.78
C TYR A 29 -16.36 -21.76 4.42
N LYS A 30 -15.52 -21.49 3.41
CA LYS A 30 -15.65 -22.11 2.10
C LYS A 30 -14.81 -23.36 2.04
N PRO A 31 -15.40 -24.54 1.89
CA PRO A 31 -14.62 -25.73 1.58
C PRO A 31 -13.93 -25.56 0.22
N ALA A 32 -12.77 -26.18 0.05
CA ALA A 32 -12.11 -26.26 -1.24
C ALA A 32 -13.01 -27.01 -2.23
N GLU A 33 -13.21 -26.45 -3.41
CA GLU A 33 -14.03 -27.07 -4.46
C GLU A 33 -13.24 -28.14 -5.23
N GLY A 34 -13.81 -29.30 -5.44
CA GLY A 34 -13.17 -30.35 -6.20
C GLY A 34 -14.00 -31.64 -6.30
N VAL A 35 -13.41 -32.67 -6.90
CA VAL A 35 -14.06 -33.99 -7.04
C VAL A 35 -14.42 -34.59 -5.67
N TRP A 36 -13.61 -34.30 -4.64
CA TRP A 36 -13.83 -34.72 -3.25
C TRP A 36 -15.13 -34.17 -2.64
N ASP A 37 -15.73 -33.11 -3.21
CA ASP A 37 -17.04 -32.61 -2.78
C ASP A 37 -18.19 -33.59 -3.09
N LYS A 38 -17.95 -34.60 -3.91
CA LYS A 38 -18.91 -35.64 -4.22
C LYS A 38 -18.86 -36.82 -3.25
N ILE A 39 -17.87 -36.86 -2.36
CA ILE A 39 -17.82 -37.89 -1.31
C ILE A 39 -19.04 -37.70 -0.39
N PRO A 40 -19.86 -38.73 -0.13
CA PRO A 40 -20.94 -38.66 0.84
C PRO A 40 -20.44 -38.25 2.24
N LEU A 41 -21.21 -37.42 2.94
CA LEU A 41 -20.78 -36.87 4.24
C LEU A 41 -20.47 -37.93 5.29
N ASP A 42 -21.22 -39.01 5.32
CA ASP A 42 -21.06 -40.17 6.20
C ASP A 42 -19.80 -40.99 5.86
N ARG A 43 -19.27 -40.85 4.66
CA ARG A 43 -18.10 -41.59 4.16
C ARG A 43 -16.81 -40.79 4.32
N ILE A 44 -16.86 -39.47 4.53
CA ILE A 44 -15.65 -38.64 4.64
C ILE A 44 -14.75 -39.09 5.79
N LEU A 45 -15.27 -39.17 7.01
CA LEU A 45 -14.44 -39.54 8.18
C LEU A 45 -13.89 -40.97 8.13
N PRO A 46 -14.70 -42.02 7.80
CA PRO A 46 -14.16 -43.35 7.66
C PRO A 46 -13.08 -43.46 6.58
N LEU A 47 -13.24 -42.80 5.45
CA LEU A 47 -12.24 -42.78 4.37
C LEU A 47 -11.00 -41.98 4.77
N ALA A 48 -11.17 -40.85 5.45
CA ALA A 48 -10.05 -40.02 5.92
C ALA A 48 -9.21 -40.69 7.01
N ARG A 49 -9.79 -41.53 7.85
CA ARG A 49 -9.07 -42.36 8.83
C ARG A 49 -8.40 -43.57 8.21
N GLY A 50 -8.80 -43.97 7.01
CA GLY A 50 -8.33 -45.20 6.38
C GLY A 50 -9.11 -46.47 6.78
N ASP A 51 -10.28 -46.33 7.45
CA ASP A 51 -11.20 -47.43 7.77
C ASP A 51 -11.81 -48.04 6.52
N ILE A 52 -11.92 -47.22 5.47
CA ILE A 52 -12.36 -47.57 4.12
C ILE A 52 -11.21 -47.24 3.15
N GLU A 53 -10.91 -48.12 2.24
CA GLU A 53 -9.77 -47.99 1.33
C GLU A 53 -10.10 -47.08 0.14
N LEU A 54 -11.32 -47.18 -0.37
CA LEU A 54 -11.81 -46.51 -1.58
C LEU A 54 -13.27 -46.10 -1.43
N GLU A 55 -13.65 -44.97 -2.03
CA GLU A 55 -15.02 -44.56 -2.24
C GLU A 55 -15.23 -44.16 -3.70
N GLN A 56 -16.30 -44.67 -4.31
CA GLN A 56 -16.64 -44.38 -5.72
C GLN A 56 -17.59 -43.22 -5.81
N VAL A 57 -17.25 -42.23 -6.60
CA VAL A 57 -18.07 -41.03 -6.84
C VAL A 57 -18.27 -40.80 -8.34
N ILE A 58 -19.37 -40.19 -8.72
CA ILE A 58 -19.61 -39.76 -10.10
C ILE A 58 -19.31 -38.26 -10.21
N TRP A 59 -18.40 -37.92 -11.13
CA TRP A 59 -18.02 -36.56 -11.44
C TRP A 59 -17.95 -36.33 -12.95
N LEU A 60 -18.71 -35.38 -13.46
CA LEU A 60 -18.80 -35.09 -14.91
C LEU A 60 -19.05 -36.36 -15.74
N ASP A 61 -20.06 -37.15 -15.34
CA ASP A 61 -20.47 -38.42 -15.95
C ASP A 61 -19.38 -39.51 -16.04
N LYS A 62 -18.32 -39.36 -15.21
CA LYS A 62 -17.23 -40.34 -15.07
C LYS A 62 -17.12 -40.81 -13.64
N GLU A 63 -16.89 -42.10 -13.51
CA GLU A 63 -16.59 -42.72 -12.23
C GLU A 63 -15.17 -42.31 -11.79
N ARG A 64 -15.05 -41.93 -10.54
CA ARG A 64 -13.79 -41.56 -9.90
C ARG A 64 -13.66 -42.32 -8.58
N LEU A 65 -12.48 -42.86 -8.33
CA LEU A 65 -12.14 -43.51 -7.07
C LEU A 65 -11.45 -42.51 -6.14
N MET A 66 -12.08 -42.21 -5.03
CA MET A 66 -11.57 -41.34 -3.97
C MET A 66 -10.79 -42.16 -2.96
N ARG A 67 -9.69 -41.63 -2.51
CA ARG A 67 -8.80 -42.23 -1.52
C ARG A 67 -8.67 -41.32 -0.30
N GLN A 68 -7.92 -41.79 0.71
CA GLN A 68 -7.70 -41.08 1.95
C GLN A 68 -7.29 -39.58 1.75
N PRO A 69 -6.33 -39.22 0.86
CA PRO A 69 -6.01 -37.78 0.65
C PRO A 69 -7.19 -36.96 0.15
N ASP A 70 -8.08 -37.53 -0.66
CA ASP A 70 -9.27 -36.83 -1.18
C ASP A 70 -10.29 -36.61 -0.05
N ALA A 71 -10.45 -37.58 0.84
CA ALA A 71 -11.30 -37.43 2.01
C ALA A 71 -10.79 -36.37 2.99
N ILE A 72 -9.46 -36.27 3.16
CA ILE A 72 -8.84 -35.22 3.97
C ILE A 72 -9.17 -33.85 3.38
N ARG A 73 -9.11 -33.67 2.06
CA ARG A 73 -9.54 -32.42 1.41
C ARG A 73 -11.03 -32.13 1.59
N ALA A 74 -11.85 -33.14 1.82
CA ALA A 74 -13.28 -33.01 2.08
C ALA A 74 -13.63 -32.70 3.55
N LEU A 75 -12.69 -32.81 4.50
CA LEU A 75 -12.91 -32.58 5.95
C LEU A 75 -13.59 -31.23 6.25
N PRO A 76 -13.33 -30.12 5.55
CA PRO A 76 -14.02 -28.86 5.80
C PRO A 76 -15.54 -28.91 5.66
N ARG A 77 -16.07 -29.93 5.03
CA ARG A 77 -17.54 -30.15 4.89
C ARG A 77 -18.17 -30.74 6.13
N ILE A 78 -17.39 -31.33 7.03
CA ILE A 78 -17.86 -31.89 8.30
C ILE A 78 -18.25 -30.74 9.24
N ARG A 79 -19.45 -30.81 9.79
CA ARG A 79 -20.03 -29.81 10.69
C ARG A 79 -20.62 -30.47 11.94
N GLY A 80 -20.86 -29.65 12.97
CA GLY A 80 -21.53 -30.09 14.20
C GLY A 80 -20.67 -30.98 15.10
N SER A 81 -21.24 -32.03 15.68
CA SER A 81 -20.59 -32.90 16.65
C SER A 81 -19.31 -33.60 16.13
N ASN A 82 -19.26 -33.86 14.85
CA ASN A 82 -18.14 -34.58 14.23
C ASN A 82 -16.95 -33.66 13.86
N GLN A 83 -17.06 -32.38 14.08
CA GLN A 83 -16.01 -31.41 13.79
C GLN A 83 -14.71 -31.68 14.57
N LEU A 84 -14.82 -32.08 15.83
CA LEU A 84 -13.66 -32.40 16.66
C LEU A 84 -12.90 -33.63 16.13
N GLU A 85 -13.64 -34.63 15.67
CA GLU A 85 -13.07 -35.82 15.06
C GLU A 85 -12.39 -35.46 13.73
N ALA A 86 -13.00 -34.59 12.91
CA ALA A 86 -12.38 -34.10 11.68
C ALA A 86 -11.06 -33.34 11.95
N HIS A 87 -10.99 -32.59 13.06
CA HIS A 87 -9.76 -31.96 13.49
C HIS A 87 -8.67 -32.96 13.90
N ALA A 88 -9.01 -33.97 14.67
CA ALA A 88 -8.05 -34.99 15.06
C ALA A 88 -7.50 -35.79 13.85
N VAL A 89 -8.37 -36.04 12.86
CA VAL A 89 -7.97 -36.67 11.59
C VAL A 89 -7.05 -35.73 10.79
N LEU A 90 -7.36 -34.43 10.74
CA LEU A 90 -6.52 -33.44 10.08
C LEU A 90 -5.13 -33.34 10.72
N GLU A 91 -5.06 -33.27 12.05
CA GLU A 91 -3.82 -33.24 12.82
C GLU A 91 -2.96 -34.50 12.52
N THR A 92 -3.59 -35.69 12.53
CA THR A 92 -2.92 -36.95 12.15
C THR A 92 -2.39 -36.89 10.71
N ALA A 93 -3.13 -36.28 9.78
CA ALA A 93 -2.71 -36.17 8.39
C ALA A 93 -1.53 -35.21 8.21
N LEU A 94 -1.49 -34.09 8.96
CA LEU A 94 -0.39 -33.14 8.94
C LEU A 94 0.91 -33.72 9.50
N GLY A 95 0.83 -34.58 10.55
CA GLY A 95 1.97 -35.29 11.12
C GLY A 95 2.32 -36.62 10.42
N SER A 96 1.65 -36.97 9.29
CA SER A 96 1.87 -38.24 8.59
C SER A 96 3.22 -38.32 7.90
N LEU A 97 3.80 -39.55 7.81
CA LEU A 97 4.97 -39.82 6.98
C LEU A 97 4.64 -39.79 5.47
N ASP A 98 3.36 -39.96 5.08
CA ASP A 98 2.93 -39.87 3.68
C ASP A 98 2.81 -38.43 3.24
N THR A 99 3.67 -38.00 2.32
CA THR A 99 3.68 -36.68 1.67
C THR A 99 2.30 -36.27 1.12
N ARG A 100 1.54 -37.23 0.56
CA ARG A 100 0.22 -36.94 -0.01
C ARG A 100 -0.80 -36.55 1.05
N LEU A 101 -0.70 -37.15 2.24
CA LEU A 101 -1.57 -36.84 3.38
C LEU A 101 -1.22 -35.46 3.95
N ARG A 102 0.09 -35.14 4.10
CA ARG A 102 0.51 -33.82 4.55
C ARG A 102 0.02 -32.70 3.60
N ILE A 103 0.20 -32.89 2.28
CA ILE A 103 -0.29 -31.94 1.27
C ILE A 103 -1.81 -31.78 1.33
N ALA A 104 -2.55 -32.88 1.46
CA ALA A 104 -4.01 -32.85 1.59
C ALA A 104 -4.44 -32.13 2.87
N GLY A 105 -3.74 -32.40 3.99
CA GLY A 105 -3.94 -31.72 5.27
C GLY A 105 -3.75 -30.20 5.14
N LEU A 106 -2.63 -29.78 4.55
CA LEU A 106 -2.32 -28.36 4.33
C LEU A 106 -3.38 -27.65 3.47
N SER A 107 -3.94 -28.33 2.47
CA SER A 107 -5.00 -27.76 1.64
C SER A 107 -6.33 -27.60 2.38
N SER A 108 -6.57 -28.38 3.43
CA SER A 108 -7.79 -28.35 4.25
C SER A 108 -7.69 -27.45 5.49
N LEU A 109 -6.49 -27.25 6.00
CA LEU A 109 -6.22 -26.49 7.22
C LEU A 109 -6.88 -25.13 7.25
N PRO A 110 -6.82 -24.27 6.19
CA PRO A 110 -7.42 -22.95 6.21
C PRO A 110 -8.92 -22.96 6.51
N TYR A 111 -9.60 -24.02 6.17
CA TYR A 111 -11.05 -24.16 6.26
C TYR A 111 -11.52 -24.91 7.51
N CYS A 112 -10.61 -25.61 8.17
CA CYS A 112 -10.86 -26.39 9.39
C CYS A 112 -10.37 -25.69 10.67
N ALA A 113 -9.54 -24.67 10.58
CA ALA A 113 -8.82 -24.05 11.69
C ALA A 113 -9.69 -23.25 12.68
N LEU A 114 -11.02 -23.33 12.61
CA LEU A 114 -11.93 -22.53 13.44
C LEU A 114 -12.02 -23.00 14.89
N LEU A 115 -11.75 -24.26 15.18
CA LEU A 115 -12.01 -24.86 16.49
C LEU A 115 -10.77 -25.04 17.39
N ASN A 116 -9.62 -25.40 16.81
CA ASN A 116 -8.38 -25.62 17.56
C ASN A 116 -7.20 -25.13 16.69
N THR A 117 -6.95 -23.85 16.72
CA THR A 117 -6.00 -23.21 15.83
C THR A 117 -4.55 -23.44 16.25
N GLU A 118 -4.25 -23.43 17.54
CA GLU A 118 -2.87 -23.45 18.05
C GLU A 118 -2.10 -24.69 17.58
N ASN A 119 -2.58 -25.88 17.90
CA ASN A 119 -1.90 -27.13 17.53
C ASN A 119 -1.77 -27.32 16.01
N LEU A 120 -2.79 -26.97 15.25
CA LEU A 120 -2.76 -27.07 13.79
C LEU A 120 -1.74 -26.14 13.15
N PHE A 121 -1.50 -24.97 13.74
CA PHE A 121 -0.52 -24.02 13.24
C PHE A 121 0.93 -24.35 13.65
N GLU A 122 1.13 -25.12 14.72
CA GLU A 122 2.44 -25.71 15.03
C GLU A 122 2.89 -26.62 13.88
N HIS A 123 2.02 -27.50 13.40
CA HIS A 123 2.31 -28.32 12.22
C HIS A 123 2.59 -27.50 10.95
N LEU A 124 1.87 -26.40 10.72
CA LEU A 124 2.19 -25.52 9.58
C LEU A 124 3.60 -24.98 9.68
N HIS A 125 4.02 -24.58 10.90
CA HIS A 125 5.37 -24.10 11.16
C HIS A 125 6.44 -25.15 10.82
N GLU A 126 6.23 -26.40 11.21
CA GLU A 126 7.12 -27.52 10.92
C GLU A 126 7.16 -27.85 9.42
N LEU A 127 5.99 -27.87 8.76
CA LEU A 127 5.87 -28.25 7.37
C LEU A 127 6.41 -27.19 6.37
N LEU A 128 6.63 -25.95 6.81
CA LEU A 128 7.38 -24.96 6.03
C LEU A 128 8.86 -25.34 5.87
N GLU A 129 9.38 -26.21 6.75
CA GLU A 129 10.74 -26.75 6.72
C GLU A 129 10.79 -28.25 6.36
N ASP A 130 9.69 -28.79 5.82
CA ASP A 130 9.60 -30.20 5.43
C ASP A 130 10.71 -30.58 4.44
N ILE A 131 11.19 -31.84 4.52
CA ILE A 131 12.20 -32.35 3.60
C ILE A 131 11.71 -32.45 2.14
N ASP A 132 10.40 -32.58 1.95
CA ASP A 132 9.76 -32.66 0.64
C ASP A 132 9.36 -31.27 0.13
N SER A 133 9.90 -30.90 -1.02
CA SER A 133 9.68 -29.57 -1.63
C SER A 133 8.20 -29.30 -2.00
N ASP A 134 7.42 -30.33 -2.28
CA ASP A 134 6.00 -30.15 -2.63
C ASP A 134 5.15 -29.92 -1.37
N VAL A 135 5.57 -30.50 -0.23
CA VAL A 135 5.00 -30.16 1.09
C VAL A 135 5.34 -28.74 1.46
N GLN A 136 6.61 -28.30 1.29
CA GLN A 136 7.01 -26.92 1.54
C GLN A 136 6.16 -25.93 0.73
N LYS A 137 5.99 -26.15 -0.58
CA LYS A 137 5.14 -25.31 -1.45
C LYS A 137 3.68 -25.29 -0.97
N ALA A 138 3.15 -26.45 -0.58
CA ALA A 138 1.80 -26.54 -0.04
C ALA A 138 1.66 -25.77 1.29
N ALA A 139 2.67 -25.84 2.18
CA ALA A 139 2.72 -25.10 3.43
C ALA A 139 2.82 -23.57 3.20
N GLN A 140 3.64 -23.14 2.24
CA GLN A 140 3.73 -21.73 1.84
C GLN A 140 2.37 -21.22 1.31
N GLN A 141 1.70 -21.99 0.45
CA GLN A 141 0.37 -21.62 -0.05
C GLN A 141 -0.67 -21.61 1.07
N CYS A 142 -0.57 -22.55 2.01
CA CYS A 142 -1.40 -22.55 3.21
C CYS A 142 -1.21 -21.28 4.04
N LEU A 143 0.03 -20.86 4.29
CA LEU A 143 0.35 -19.64 5.02
C LEU A 143 -0.28 -18.41 4.36
N ILE A 144 -0.17 -18.28 3.04
CA ILE A 144 -0.78 -17.18 2.28
C ILE A 144 -2.30 -17.13 2.50
N THR A 145 -2.95 -18.29 2.59
CA THR A 145 -4.39 -18.39 2.75
C THR A 145 -4.85 -18.13 4.18
N VAL A 146 -4.11 -18.62 5.19
CA VAL A 146 -4.50 -18.52 6.60
C VAL A 146 -4.13 -17.20 7.25
N ALA A 147 -3.01 -16.58 6.87
CA ALA A 147 -2.54 -15.35 7.50
C ALA A 147 -3.57 -14.21 7.52
N PRO A 148 -4.31 -13.90 6.43
CA PRO A 148 -5.33 -12.85 6.47
C PRO A 148 -6.58 -13.24 7.28
N VAL A 149 -6.77 -14.51 7.63
CA VAL A 149 -7.89 -15.00 8.45
C VAL A 149 -7.51 -15.03 9.92
N PHE A 150 -6.30 -15.52 10.23
CA PHE A 150 -5.77 -15.73 11.57
C PHE A 150 -4.45 -14.97 11.78
N PRO A 151 -4.44 -13.63 11.67
CA PRO A 151 -3.20 -12.85 11.67
C PRO A 151 -2.41 -12.99 12.97
N SER A 152 -3.09 -13.07 14.12
CA SER A 152 -2.43 -13.20 15.43
C SER A 152 -1.74 -14.57 15.65
N VAL A 153 -2.34 -15.63 15.11
CA VAL A 153 -1.81 -17.00 15.28
C VAL A 153 -0.64 -17.24 14.30
N THR A 154 -0.68 -16.62 13.14
CA THR A 154 0.37 -16.74 12.12
C THR A 154 1.47 -15.68 12.24
N GLU A 155 1.37 -14.78 13.20
CA GLU A 155 2.30 -13.65 13.35
C GLU A 155 3.75 -14.11 13.47
N GLU A 156 4.03 -15.03 14.40
CA GLU A 156 5.37 -15.53 14.64
C GLU A 156 5.92 -16.33 13.45
N THR A 157 5.07 -17.16 12.83
CA THR A 157 5.43 -17.89 11.62
C THR A 157 5.78 -16.93 10.48
N MET A 158 4.97 -15.90 10.25
CA MET A 158 5.28 -14.88 9.23
C MET A 158 6.59 -14.15 9.54
N ARG A 159 6.81 -13.75 10.81
CA ARG A 159 8.02 -13.04 11.23
C ARG A 159 9.28 -13.86 10.92
N ARG A 160 9.24 -15.17 11.18
CA ARG A 160 10.34 -16.09 10.88
C ARG A 160 10.52 -16.28 9.37
N GLU A 161 9.44 -16.54 8.64
CA GLU A 161 9.50 -16.81 7.22
C GLU A 161 9.94 -15.57 6.38
N LEU A 162 9.58 -14.36 6.80
CA LEU A 162 10.06 -13.12 6.19
C LEU A 162 11.57 -12.95 6.31
N ARG A 163 12.20 -13.55 7.34
CA ARG A 163 13.65 -13.51 7.58
C ARG A 163 14.38 -14.80 7.14
N SER A 164 13.68 -15.72 6.48
CA SER A 164 14.28 -16.97 5.99
C SER A 164 15.39 -16.69 4.98
N GLU A 165 16.45 -17.49 4.98
CA GLU A 165 17.49 -17.45 3.96
C GLU A 165 16.98 -17.91 2.58
N ASP A 166 15.93 -18.71 2.54
CA ASP A 166 15.30 -19.17 1.32
C ASP A 166 14.41 -18.08 0.71
N LYS A 167 14.77 -17.63 -0.51
CA LYS A 167 14.02 -16.61 -1.25
C LYS A 167 12.57 -17.00 -1.54
N ALA A 168 12.27 -18.27 -1.80
CA ALA A 168 10.91 -18.72 -2.08
C ALA A 168 10.04 -18.61 -0.82
N ARG A 169 10.59 -18.97 0.35
CA ARG A 169 9.94 -18.82 1.65
C ARG A 169 9.67 -17.33 1.95
N ARG A 170 10.70 -16.47 1.81
CA ARG A 170 10.52 -15.02 1.98
C ARG A 170 9.43 -14.45 1.08
N LYS A 171 9.46 -14.79 -0.22
CA LYS A 171 8.45 -14.33 -1.19
C LYS A 171 7.04 -14.77 -0.82
N SER A 172 6.88 -15.99 -0.35
CA SER A 172 5.58 -16.52 0.10
C SER A 172 5.09 -15.82 1.35
N ALA A 173 5.95 -15.62 2.34
CA ALA A 173 5.63 -14.86 3.55
C ALA A 173 5.28 -13.40 3.25
N PHE A 174 6.02 -12.77 2.32
CA PHE A 174 5.70 -11.42 1.84
C PHE A 174 4.33 -11.37 1.13
N THR A 175 4.00 -12.40 0.35
CA THR A 175 2.67 -12.51 -0.27
C THR A 175 1.57 -12.64 0.79
N ALA A 176 1.82 -13.42 1.85
CA ALA A 176 0.93 -13.51 3.00
C ALA A 176 0.76 -12.15 3.70
N LEU A 177 1.86 -11.44 3.97
CA LEU A 177 1.85 -10.10 4.56
C LEU A 177 1.09 -9.09 3.68
N LYS A 178 1.24 -9.17 2.35
CA LYS A 178 0.47 -8.36 1.40
C LYS A 178 -1.05 -8.59 1.53
N GLN A 179 -1.48 -9.84 1.79
CA GLN A 179 -2.89 -10.14 2.04
C GLN A 179 -3.33 -9.61 3.41
N VAL A 180 -2.50 -9.78 4.44
CA VAL A 180 -2.73 -9.20 5.78
C VAL A 180 -2.87 -7.68 5.70
N ALA A 181 -2.00 -6.99 4.94
CA ALA A 181 -2.07 -5.54 4.75
C ALA A 181 -3.40 -5.06 4.14
N GLY A 182 -4.04 -5.90 3.30
CA GLY A 182 -5.36 -5.61 2.76
C GLY A 182 -6.50 -5.76 3.77
N SER A 183 -6.30 -6.57 4.81
CA SER A 183 -7.33 -7.00 5.75
C SER A 183 -7.19 -6.39 7.13
N TRP A 184 -5.96 -6.34 7.59
CA TRP A 184 -5.53 -5.94 8.92
C TRP A 184 -4.35 -4.98 8.79
N PRO A 185 -4.58 -3.76 8.28
CA PRO A 185 -3.51 -2.80 8.03
C PRO A 185 -2.69 -2.50 9.29
N GLU A 186 -3.32 -2.49 10.45
CA GLU A 186 -2.67 -2.25 11.74
C GLU A 186 -1.66 -3.37 12.12
N VAL A 187 -1.98 -4.63 11.78
CA VAL A 187 -1.07 -5.76 12.00
C VAL A 187 0.08 -5.73 11.00
N ALA A 188 -0.24 -5.45 9.73
CA ALA A 188 0.79 -5.32 8.70
C ALA A 188 1.75 -4.16 9.00
N GLU A 189 1.25 -3.05 9.54
CA GLU A 189 2.05 -1.88 9.94
C GLU A 189 3.12 -2.26 10.99
N LEU A 190 2.78 -3.12 11.95
CA LEU A 190 3.75 -3.62 12.95
C LEU A 190 4.89 -4.43 12.30
N HIS A 191 4.55 -5.35 11.40
CA HIS A 191 5.56 -6.11 10.68
C HIS A 191 6.43 -5.24 9.78
N ILE A 192 5.83 -4.24 9.13
CA ILE A 192 6.55 -3.31 8.26
C ILE A 192 7.49 -2.44 9.10
N ASP A 193 7.06 -1.94 10.26
CA ASP A 193 7.92 -1.17 11.16
C ASP A 193 9.14 -1.98 11.63
N GLU A 194 8.95 -3.26 11.92
CA GLU A 194 10.07 -4.16 12.26
C GLU A 194 11.02 -4.36 11.07
N LEU A 195 10.49 -4.65 9.88
CA LEU A 195 11.30 -4.96 8.69
C LEU A 195 12.07 -3.74 8.14
N ILE A 196 11.50 -2.54 8.25
CA ILE A 196 12.18 -1.29 7.83
C ILE A 196 13.43 -1.00 8.68
N ARG A 197 13.50 -1.57 9.89
CA ARG A 197 14.64 -1.41 10.81
C ARG A 197 15.71 -2.48 10.64
N GLU A 198 15.51 -3.46 9.77
CA GLU A 198 16.50 -4.51 9.50
C GLU A 198 17.70 -3.94 8.75
N GLU A 199 18.86 -4.54 8.97
CA GLU A 199 20.09 -4.19 8.25
C GLU A 199 20.02 -4.61 6.77
N ASP A 200 19.30 -5.69 6.49
CA ASP A 200 19.09 -6.22 5.13
C ASP A 200 18.15 -5.30 4.33
N GLY A 201 18.69 -4.63 3.32
CA GLY A 201 17.90 -3.74 2.48
C GLY A 201 16.93 -4.47 1.55
N GLU A 202 17.09 -5.78 1.29
CA GLU A 202 16.07 -6.57 0.58
C GLU A 202 14.81 -6.63 1.46
N LEU A 203 14.97 -6.89 2.76
CA LEU A 203 13.86 -6.89 3.71
C LEU A 203 13.22 -5.50 3.85
N ARG A 204 14.05 -4.44 3.93
CA ARG A 204 13.52 -3.07 3.95
C ARG A 204 12.76 -2.74 2.66
N GLY A 205 13.27 -3.17 1.49
CA GLY A 205 12.63 -2.99 0.20
C GLY A 205 11.27 -3.70 0.12
N MET A 206 11.21 -4.94 0.59
CA MET A 206 9.96 -5.70 0.68
C MET A 206 8.93 -4.99 1.58
N ALA A 207 9.35 -4.48 2.73
CA ALA A 207 8.49 -3.73 3.63
C ALA A 207 7.97 -2.44 2.98
N ALA A 208 8.87 -1.67 2.37
CA ALA A 208 8.53 -0.41 1.69
C ALA A 208 7.55 -0.61 0.52
N ALA A 209 7.62 -1.74 -0.18
CA ALA A 209 6.68 -2.06 -1.27
C ALA A 209 5.21 -2.13 -0.81
N LEU A 210 4.95 -2.38 0.48
CA LEU A 210 3.58 -2.42 1.03
C LEU A 210 3.06 -1.05 1.46
N LEU A 211 3.91 -0.02 1.57
CA LEU A 211 3.52 1.32 2.03
C LEU A 211 2.40 1.92 1.16
N SER A 212 2.45 1.73 -0.16
CA SER A 212 1.40 2.22 -1.07
C SER A 212 0.03 1.62 -0.76
N ARG A 213 -0.02 0.35 -0.34
CA ARG A 213 -1.27 -0.32 0.03
C ARG A 213 -1.82 0.22 1.35
N LEU A 214 -0.94 0.53 2.29
CA LEU A 214 -1.29 1.09 3.60
C LEU A 214 -1.58 2.59 3.56
N ALA A 215 -1.11 3.31 2.54
CA ALA A 215 -1.25 4.77 2.43
C ALA A 215 -2.71 5.28 2.48
N LYS A 216 -3.68 4.39 2.26
CA LYS A 216 -5.13 4.67 2.42
C LYS A 216 -5.59 4.72 3.89
N HIS A 217 -4.76 4.25 4.81
CA HIS A 217 -5.05 4.24 6.24
C HIS A 217 -4.41 5.47 6.89
N LYS A 218 -5.19 6.13 7.75
CA LYS A 218 -4.71 7.32 8.47
C LYS A 218 -4.00 6.86 9.75
N SER A 219 -2.70 6.65 9.64
CA SER A 219 -1.84 6.27 10.76
C SER A 219 -0.62 7.18 10.82
N ALA A 220 -0.34 7.73 12.00
CA ALA A 220 0.86 8.56 12.21
C ALA A 220 2.15 7.73 12.03
N THR A 221 2.15 6.49 12.54
CA THR A 221 3.29 5.57 12.38
C THR A 221 3.61 5.33 10.90
N LEU A 222 2.58 5.13 10.07
CA LEU A 222 2.78 4.95 8.62
C LEU A 222 3.44 6.19 7.98
N TRP A 223 3.06 7.40 8.41
CA TRP A 223 3.66 8.62 7.88
C TRP A 223 5.15 8.73 8.22
N ASP A 224 5.51 8.37 9.45
CA ASP A 224 6.90 8.32 9.90
C ASP A 224 7.70 7.27 9.12
N LEU A 225 7.12 6.08 8.89
CA LEU A 225 7.74 5.02 8.09
C LEU A 225 8.02 5.45 6.65
N ILE A 226 7.07 6.16 6.01
CA ILE A 226 7.28 6.72 4.67
C ILE A 226 8.43 7.74 4.69
N GLY A 227 8.46 8.63 5.70
CA GLY A 227 9.53 9.60 5.86
C GLY A 227 10.92 8.97 6.04
N TRP A 228 11.01 7.87 6.77
CA TRP A 228 12.24 7.09 6.93
C TRP A 228 12.67 6.43 5.63
N CYS A 229 11.74 5.75 4.98
CA CYS A 229 12.02 5.07 3.71
C CYS A 229 12.44 6.04 2.59
N LEU A 230 11.98 7.29 2.58
CA LEU A 230 12.43 8.31 1.62
C LEU A 230 13.87 8.75 1.83
N GLN A 231 14.45 8.47 2.99
CA GLN A 231 15.83 8.79 3.33
C GLN A 231 16.72 7.55 3.43
N ASP A 232 16.20 6.38 3.03
CA ASP A 232 16.96 5.13 3.07
C ASP A 232 18.12 5.15 2.06
N GLU A 233 19.21 4.50 2.40
CA GLU A 233 20.38 4.37 1.53
C GLU A 233 20.06 3.56 0.26
N ALA A 234 19.24 2.51 0.41
CA ALA A 234 18.84 1.66 -0.68
C ALA A 234 17.82 2.36 -1.59
N VAL A 235 18.18 2.57 -2.85
CA VAL A 235 17.33 3.26 -3.84
C VAL A 235 15.96 2.61 -4.00
N ILE A 236 15.89 1.28 -3.91
CA ILE A 236 14.62 0.54 -4.06
C ILE A 236 13.63 0.89 -2.94
N VAL A 237 14.13 1.08 -1.71
CA VAL A 237 13.30 1.50 -0.57
C VAL A 237 12.73 2.89 -0.82
N ARG A 238 13.57 3.85 -1.25
CA ARG A 238 13.16 5.21 -1.59
C ARG A 238 12.13 5.23 -2.73
N ARG A 239 12.33 4.40 -3.78
CA ARG A 239 11.37 4.26 -4.90
C ARG A 239 10.00 3.79 -4.42
N HIS A 240 9.95 2.78 -3.56
CA HIS A 240 8.69 2.29 -3.00
C HIS A 240 8.00 3.32 -2.10
N ALA A 241 8.76 4.01 -1.26
CA ALA A 241 8.24 5.09 -0.43
C ALA A 241 7.67 6.24 -1.26
N ALA A 242 8.38 6.66 -2.32
CA ALA A 242 7.91 7.71 -3.22
C ALA A 242 6.62 7.31 -3.97
N ARG A 243 6.50 6.05 -4.39
CA ARG A 243 5.23 5.53 -4.96
C ARG A 243 4.07 5.62 -3.97
N ALA A 244 4.34 5.41 -2.68
CA ALA A 244 3.31 5.52 -1.63
C ALA A 244 2.80 6.95 -1.43
N LEU A 245 3.53 7.97 -1.84
CA LEU A 245 3.08 9.36 -1.79
C LEU A 245 1.86 9.61 -2.70
N ILE A 246 1.74 8.86 -3.81
CA ILE A 246 0.64 9.05 -4.78
C ILE A 246 -0.74 8.76 -4.15
N PRO A 247 -1.01 7.60 -3.52
CA PRO A 247 -2.24 7.38 -2.79
C PRO A 247 -2.31 8.18 -1.47
N LEU A 248 -1.16 8.51 -0.86
CA LEU A 248 -1.12 9.30 0.37
C LEU A 248 -1.64 10.73 0.14
N ALA A 249 -1.38 11.31 -1.03
CA ALA A 249 -1.85 12.65 -1.39
C ALA A 249 -3.38 12.80 -1.28
N ASP A 250 -4.13 11.74 -1.59
CA ASP A 250 -5.58 11.74 -1.50
C ASP A 250 -6.10 11.63 -0.03
N HIS A 251 -5.28 11.11 0.88
CA HIS A 251 -5.71 10.80 2.26
C HIS A 251 -5.06 11.66 3.33
N ALA A 252 -3.82 12.12 3.09
CA ALA A 252 -3.04 12.94 4.02
C ALA A 252 -2.24 14.01 3.26
N PRO A 253 -2.92 15.00 2.61
CA PRO A 253 -2.26 15.96 1.73
C PRO A 253 -1.17 16.78 2.43
N LYS A 254 -1.36 17.18 3.69
CA LYS A 254 -0.37 17.96 4.45
C LYS A 254 0.93 17.17 4.69
N VAL A 255 0.80 15.89 5.04
CA VAL A 255 1.95 14.99 5.25
C VAL A 255 2.68 14.76 3.94
N THR A 256 1.93 14.54 2.85
CA THR A 256 2.51 14.37 1.52
C THR A 256 3.31 15.59 1.10
N GLN A 257 2.83 16.82 1.35
CA GLN A 257 3.58 18.06 1.05
C GLN A 257 4.94 18.10 1.76
N ILE A 258 5.02 17.63 3.01
CA ILE A 258 6.29 17.57 3.75
C ILE A 258 7.23 16.52 3.13
N ALA A 259 6.70 15.35 2.81
CA ALA A 259 7.48 14.27 2.20
C ALA A 259 8.00 14.61 0.80
N LEU A 260 7.24 15.41 0.04
CA LEU A 260 7.66 15.90 -1.28
C LEU A 260 8.91 16.79 -1.22
N GLU A 261 9.12 17.55 -0.14
CA GLU A 261 10.33 18.37 0.02
C GLU A 261 11.61 17.52 -0.03
N ILE A 262 11.52 16.24 0.36
CA ILE A 262 12.63 15.27 0.27
C ILE A 262 12.66 14.62 -1.11
N ALA A 263 11.52 14.07 -1.55
CA ALA A 263 11.45 13.23 -2.73
C ALA A 263 11.66 13.98 -4.05
N PHE A 264 11.37 15.28 -4.12
CA PHE A 264 11.60 16.12 -5.31
C PHE A 264 13.09 16.27 -5.64
N PHE A 265 13.94 16.27 -4.62
CA PHE A 265 15.38 16.49 -4.77
C PHE A 265 16.21 15.22 -4.59
N ASP A 266 15.57 14.05 -4.68
CA ASP A 266 16.27 12.76 -4.65
C ASP A 266 17.16 12.60 -5.89
N ASP A 267 18.29 11.92 -5.74
CA ASP A 267 19.21 11.63 -6.85
C ASP A 267 18.59 10.67 -7.88
N ASP A 268 17.63 9.84 -7.47
CA ASP A 268 17.00 8.85 -8.31
C ASP A 268 15.81 9.42 -9.10
N GLU A 269 15.82 9.24 -10.41
CA GLU A 269 14.79 9.74 -11.33
C GLU A 269 13.40 9.14 -11.05
N ALA A 270 13.30 7.85 -10.69
CA ALA A 270 12.01 7.21 -10.44
C ALA A 270 11.36 7.74 -9.14
N VAL A 271 12.19 8.10 -8.13
CA VAL A 271 11.73 8.78 -6.92
C VAL A 271 11.16 10.15 -7.29
N ARG A 272 11.91 10.98 -8.02
CA ARG A 272 11.46 12.30 -8.48
C ARG A 272 10.19 12.24 -9.31
N THR A 273 10.11 11.27 -10.25
CA THR A 273 8.92 11.07 -11.10
C THR A 273 7.69 10.71 -10.26
N SER A 274 7.84 9.87 -9.24
CA SER A 274 6.75 9.52 -8.33
C SER A 274 6.30 10.71 -7.48
N ALA A 275 7.26 11.51 -6.99
CA ALA A 275 7.01 12.76 -6.28
C ALA A 275 6.22 13.75 -7.14
N LEU A 276 6.60 13.91 -8.40
CA LEU A 276 5.89 14.75 -9.36
C LEU A 276 4.44 14.29 -9.58
N LYS A 277 4.21 12.97 -9.73
CA LYS A 277 2.84 12.44 -9.83
C LYS A 277 2.01 12.70 -8.57
N ALA A 278 2.62 12.60 -7.40
CA ALA A 278 1.95 12.89 -6.14
C ALA A 278 1.62 14.38 -5.99
N SER A 279 2.53 15.28 -6.40
CA SER A 279 2.33 16.72 -6.32
C SER A 279 1.14 17.21 -7.17
N GLN A 280 0.89 16.58 -8.31
CA GLN A 280 -0.25 16.91 -9.20
C GLN A 280 -1.64 16.66 -8.54
N LYS A 281 -1.69 15.89 -7.45
CA LYS A 281 -2.92 15.62 -6.70
C LYS A 281 -3.16 16.59 -5.55
N LEU A 282 -2.18 17.41 -5.22
CA LEU A 282 -2.23 18.34 -4.10
C LEU A 282 -2.72 19.72 -4.55
N ASP A 283 -3.24 20.50 -3.60
CA ASP A 283 -3.61 21.88 -3.83
C ASP A 283 -2.34 22.72 -4.13
N PRO A 284 -2.16 23.20 -5.36
CA PRO A 284 -0.99 23.97 -5.74
C PRO A 284 -0.92 25.34 -5.03
N ASN A 285 -2.04 25.87 -4.54
CA ASN A 285 -2.10 27.18 -3.88
C ASN A 285 -1.66 27.15 -2.41
N SER A 286 -1.39 25.96 -1.84
CA SER A 286 -0.82 25.90 -0.48
C SER A 286 0.59 26.49 -0.46
N PHE A 287 0.93 27.21 0.60
CA PHE A 287 2.23 27.88 0.73
C PHE A 287 3.43 26.94 0.50
N ARG A 288 3.35 25.69 1.00
CA ARG A 288 4.43 24.69 0.79
C ARG A 288 4.54 24.29 -0.68
N MET A 289 3.42 24.07 -1.35
CA MET A 289 3.44 23.71 -2.77
C MET A 289 3.92 24.84 -3.65
N GLN A 290 3.49 26.07 -3.39
CA GLN A 290 4.00 27.25 -4.11
C GLN A 290 5.51 27.35 -4.01
N ARG A 291 6.06 27.22 -2.77
CA ARG A 291 7.51 27.21 -2.55
C ARG A 291 8.19 26.07 -3.28
N LEU A 292 7.68 24.83 -3.14
CA LEU A 292 8.27 23.64 -3.77
C LEU A 292 8.27 23.77 -5.31
N ILE A 293 7.19 24.27 -5.90
CA ILE A 293 7.08 24.49 -7.33
C ILE A 293 8.08 25.57 -7.77
N THR A 294 8.19 26.67 -7.02
CA THR A 294 9.14 27.75 -7.34
C THR A 294 10.59 27.25 -7.25
N ASP A 295 10.94 26.49 -6.21
CA ASP A 295 12.27 25.88 -6.07
C ASP A 295 12.53 24.87 -7.18
N GLY A 296 11.51 24.09 -7.56
CA GLY A 296 11.56 23.08 -8.64
C GLY A 296 11.81 23.65 -10.02
N THR A 297 11.52 24.94 -10.28
CA THR A 297 11.86 25.60 -11.57
C THR A 297 13.36 25.67 -11.83
N ARG A 298 14.19 25.57 -10.79
CA ARG A 298 15.66 25.57 -10.87
C ARG A 298 16.29 24.19 -10.66
N HIS A 299 15.48 23.14 -10.68
CA HIS A 299 15.93 21.78 -10.45
C HIS A 299 16.89 21.29 -11.54
N PRO A 300 17.93 20.46 -11.24
CA PRO A 300 18.83 19.91 -12.25
C PRO A 300 18.11 19.10 -13.34
N ASP A 301 17.08 18.33 -12.97
CA ASP A 301 16.28 17.52 -13.87
C ASP A 301 15.31 18.39 -14.70
N SER A 302 15.42 18.31 -16.02
CA SER A 302 14.59 19.08 -16.95
C SER A 302 13.10 18.72 -16.87
N ASN A 303 12.74 17.46 -16.58
CA ASN A 303 11.34 17.04 -16.44
C ASN A 303 10.66 17.72 -15.25
N ILE A 304 11.40 17.83 -14.13
CA ILE A 304 10.92 18.54 -12.93
C ILE A 304 10.75 20.03 -13.27
N ARG A 305 11.79 20.67 -13.87
CA ARG A 305 11.70 22.08 -14.26
C ARG A 305 10.50 22.34 -15.15
N THR A 306 10.33 21.54 -16.22
CA THR A 306 9.20 21.68 -17.16
C THR A 306 7.85 21.60 -16.44
N SER A 307 7.72 20.62 -15.53
CA SER A 307 6.46 20.42 -14.82
C SER A 307 6.18 21.54 -13.83
N CYS A 308 7.20 22.02 -13.12
CA CYS A 308 7.06 23.14 -12.19
C CYS A 308 6.74 24.46 -12.93
N ILE A 309 7.43 24.71 -14.05
CA ILE A 309 7.16 25.90 -14.89
C ILE A 309 5.72 25.90 -15.40
N LYS A 310 5.19 24.77 -15.89
CA LYS A 310 3.79 24.66 -16.31
C LYS A 310 2.76 24.94 -15.20
N MET A 311 3.17 24.79 -13.94
CA MET A 311 2.31 25.08 -12.79
C MET A 311 2.36 26.55 -12.33
N LEU A 312 3.33 27.34 -12.78
CA LEU A 312 3.49 28.75 -12.36
C LEU A 312 2.23 29.60 -12.58
N PRO A 313 1.54 29.54 -13.74
CA PRO A 313 0.33 30.34 -13.96
C PRO A 313 -0.85 29.98 -13.03
N VAL A 314 -0.79 28.80 -12.39
CA VAL A 314 -1.83 28.35 -11.44
C VAL A 314 -1.58 28.92 -10.03
N ILE A 315 -0.32 29.14 -9.66
CA ILE A 315 0.09 29.51 -8.30
C ILE A 315 0.50 30.99 -8.13
N MET A 316 0.73 31.70 -9.23
CA MET A 316 1.20 33.10 -9.24
C MET A 316 0.35 33.94 -10.17
N VAL A 317 0.33 35.25 -9.94
CA VAL A 317 -0.29 36.20 -10.88
C VAL A 317 0.61 36.41 -12.09
N ASP A 318 0.01 36.71 -13.25
CA ASP A 318 0.72 36.79 -14.54
C ASP A 318 1.94 37.71 -14.52
N ALA A 319 1.90 38.82 -13.77
CA ALA A 319 3.03 39.70 -13.63
C ALA A 319 4.24 39.07 -12.96
N GLU A 320 4.00 38.26 -11.91
CA GLU A 320 5.06 37.53 -11.18
C GLU A 320 5.61 36.39 -12.04
N VAL A 321 4.72 35.69 -12.77
CA VAL A 321 5.14 34.62 -13.71
C VAL A 321 6.08 35.18 -14.76
N ARG A 322 5.75 36.36 -15.36
CA ARG A 322 6.62 37.02 -16.36
C ARG A 322 7.99 37.44 -15.79
N ILE A 323 8.03 37.95 -14.58
CA ILE A 323 9.30 38.31 -13.92
C ILE A 323 10.15 37.06 -13.74
N LEU A 324 9.57 36.00 -13.17
CA LEU A 324 10.29 34.75 -12.93
C LEU A 324 10.71 34.07 -14.25
N ALA A 325 9.85 34.05 -15.25
CA ALA A 325 10.17 33.51 -16.59
C ALA A 325 11.35 34.23 -17.22
N THR A 326 11.43 35.55 -17.08
CA THR A 326 12.56 36.37 -17.58
C THR A 326 13.88 36.00 -16.89
N GLU A 327 13.85 35.78 -15.57
CA GLU A 327 15.03 35.32 -14.82
C GLU A 327 15.47 33.91 -15.24
N LEU A 328 14.52 32.99 -15.36
CA LEU A 328 14.80 31.61 -15.74
C LEU A 328 15.36 31.49 -17.16
N LEU A 329 14.87 32.28 -18.12
CA LEU A 329 15.36 32.30 -19.49
C LEU A 329 16.84 32.64 -19.62
N GLN A 330 17.39 33.43 -18.69
CA GLN A 330 18.80 33.79 -18.69
C GLN A 330 19.72 32.60 -18.38
N GLN A 331 19.21 31.61 -17.65
CA GLN A 331 19.99 30.47 -17.16
C GLN A 331 19.62 29.16 -17.86
N GLU A 332 18.44 29.07 -18.48
CA GLU A 332 17.94 27.82 -19.08
C GLU A 332 18.64 27.51 -20.39
N THR A 333 19.12 26.25 -20.49
CA THR A 333 19.80 25.72 -21.67
C THR A 333 18.95 24.78 -22.53
N ASN A 334 17.88 24.23 -21.96
CA ASN A 334 16.98 23.34 -22.67
C ASN A 334 16.04 24.13 -23.59
N SER A 335 16.06 23.82 -24.89
CA SER A 335 15.31 24.54 -25.91
C SER A 335 13.80 24.45 -25.71
N GLU A 336 13.26 23.30 -25.27
CA GLU A 336 11.83 23.11 -25.05
C GLU A 336 11.34 23.95 -23.87
N ILE A 337 12.14 24.02 -22.79
CA ILE A 337 11.82 24.84 -21.62
C ILE A 337 11.90 26.33 -21.97
N ARG A 338 12.89 26.72 -22.78
CA ARG A 338 13.01 28.10 -23.26
C ARG A 338 11.77 28.51 -24.04
N THR A 339 11.30 27.69 -24.99
CA THR A 339 10.07 27.97 -25.74
C THR A 339 8.86 28.14 -24.80
N LEU A 340 8.72 27.26 -23.81
CA LEU A 340 7.66 27.32 -22.81
C LEU A 340 7.70 28.63 -21.99
N LEU A 341 8.90 29.07 -21.58
CA LEU A 341 9.08 30.33 -20.86
C LEU A 341 8.80 31.54 -21.75
N GLU A 342 9.19 31.50 -23.03
CA GLU A 342 8.89 32.55 -24.02
C GLU A 342 7.39 32.67 -24.27
N GLU A 343 6.65 31.56 -24.37
CA GLU A 343 5.19 31.53 -24.45
C GLU A 343 4.51 32.22 -23.27
N MET A 344 5.04 31.99 -22.05
CA MET A 344 4.52 32.59 -20.80
C MET A 344 4.78 34.11 -20.71
N MET A 345 5.68 34.65 -21.53
CA MET A 345 5.98 36.07 -21.56
C MET A 345 5.09 36.84 -22.57
N VAL A 346 4.43 36.10 -23.47
CA VAL A 346 3.51 36.73 -24.44
C VAL A 346 2.29 37.28 -23.69
N ASP A 347 2.05 38.55 -23.84
CA ASP A 347 0.92 39.24 -23.20
C ASP A 347 -0.33 39.04 -24.05
N ASP A 348 -1.15 38.02 -23.74
CA ASP A 348 -2.43 37.79 -24.43
C ASP A 348 -3.42 38.99 -24.28
N SER A 349 -3.15 39.89 -23.32
CA SER A 349 -3.93 41.09 -23.11
C SER A 349 -3.73 42.16 -24.23
N LEU A 350 -2.69 42.01 -25.07
CA LEU A 350 -2.43 42.90 -26.22
C LEU A 350 -3.19 42.49 -27.49
N GLU A 351 -3.81 41.29 -27.51
CA GLU A 351 -4.79 40.92 -28.54
C GLU A 351 -6.21 41.39 -28.19
N GLY A 352 -6.31 42.51 -27.49
CA GLY A 352 -7.58 43.23 -27.34
C GLY A 352 -8.19 43.45 -28.71
N THR A 353 -9.46 43.08 -28.87
CA THR A 353 -10.26 43.23 -30.08
C THR A 353 -10.07 44.61 -30.70
N GLU A 354 -10.06 44.70 -32.03
CA GLU A 354 -9.96 46.00 -32.74
C GLU A 354 -10.97 47.06 -32.19
N ALA A 355 -12.02 46.60 -31.51
CA ALA A 355 -12.99 47.47 -30.82
C ALA A 355 -12.39 48.17 -29.58
N GLU A 356 -11.48 47.50 -28.81
CA GLU A 356 -10.82 48.14 -27.65
C GLU A 356 -9.70 49.09 -28.10
N LYS A 357 -8.98 48.74 -29.18
CA LYS A 357 -7.99 49.67 -29.77
C LYS A 357 -8.60 50.97 -30.27
N ASN A 358 -9.84 50.93 -30.76
CA ASN A 358 -10.56 52.09 -31.18
C ASN A 358 -11.17 52.91 -30.03
N ALA A 359 -11.39 52.30 -28.85
CA ALA A 359 -11.87 53.04 -27.66
C ALA A 359 -10.80 53.97 -27.06
N TYR A 360 -9.51 53.66 -27.24
CA TYR A 360 -8.40 54.51 -26.80
C TYR A 360 -8.11 55.69 -27.72
N LEU A 361 -8.70 55.74 -28.92
CA LEU A 361 -8.50 56.78 -29.89
C LEU A 361 -9.67 57.82 -29.93
N ALA A 362 -10.70 57.66 -29.10
CA ALA A 362 -11.75 58.60 -28.93
C ALA A 362 -11.28 59.87 -28.16
N PRO A 363 -11.45 61.07 -28.61
CA PRO A 363 -11.03 62.28 -27.90
C PRO A 363 -11.80 62.39 -26.58
N ALA A 364 -11.06 62.64 -25.51
CA ALA A 364 -11.62 62.79 -24.16
C ALA A 364 -12.64 63.89 -24.12
N GLU A 365 -13.92 63.58 -23.96
CA GLU A 365 -14.93 64.54 -23.55
C GLU A 365 -14.60 65.09 -22.17
N LYS A 366 -14.54 66.41 -22.07
CA LYS A 366 -14.28 67.09 -20.80
C LYS A 366 -15.44 66.81 -19.85
N VAL A 367 -15.20 65.96 -18.82
CA VAL A 367 -16.12 65.83 -17.68
C VAL A 367 -15.83 67.03 -16.77
N GLU A 368 -16.77 67.94 -16.61
CA GLU A 368 -16.76 68.98 -15.59
C GLU A 368 -16.83 68.27 -14.21
N MET A 369 -15.83 68.50 -13.38
CA MET A 369 -15.80 67.93 -11.99
C MET A 369 -16.72 68.85 -11.14
N ASP A 370 -17.78 68.21 -10.64
CA ASP A 370 -18.63 68.83 -9.59
C ASP A 370 -17.94 68.60 -8.23
N GLU A 371 -17.55 69.70 -7.56
CA GLU A 371 -16.93 69.70 -6.26
C GLU A 371 -17.96 69.42 -5.16
N GLY A 372 -18.33 68.19 -4.94
CA GLY A 372 -19.25 67.75 -3.87
C GLY A 372 -18.58 66.73 -2.94
N SER A 373 -18.12 67.25 -1.84
CA SER A 373 -17.88 66.59 -0.55
C SER A 373 -18.15 65.06 -0.45
N MET A 374 -17.10 64.27 -0.35
CA MET A 374 -17.21 62.95 0.25
C MET A 374 -16.23 62.77 1.41
N ALA A 375 -16.78 62.80 2.62
CA ALA A 375 -16.07 62.33 3.83
C ALA A 375 -15.88 60.83 3.75
N LEU A 376 -14.64 60.40 3.92
CA LEU A 376 -14.27 59.00 4.02
C LEU A 376 -14.79 58.41 5.34
N PRO A 377 -15.39 57.18 5.33
CA PRO A 377 -15.73 56.48 6.58
C PRO A 377 -14.47 56.01 7.29
N PRO A 378 -14.48 55.92 8.64
CA PRO A 378 -13.31 55.49 9.39
C PRO A 378 -12.98 54.01 9.18
N PRO A 379 -11.72 53.59 9.30
CA PRO A 379 -11.31 52.22 9.09
C PRO A 379 -11.91 51.29 10.14
N VAL A 380 -12.58 50.21 9.71
CA VAL A 380 -13.07 49.15 10.58
C VAL A 380 -11.88 48.31 10.97
N VAL A 381 -11.50 48.37 12.26
CA VAL A 381 -10.52 47.44 12.87
C VAL A 381 -11.20 46.11 13.05
N MET A 382 -10.94 45.17 12.17
CA MET A 382 -11.30 43.76 12.41
C MET A 382 -10.33 43.15 13.42
N GLN A 383 -10.82 42.86 14.61
CA GLN A 383 -10.11 42.01 15.57
C GLN A 383 -10.08 40.58 15.00
N ALA A 384 -8.87 40.08 14.72
CA ALA A 384 -8.66 38.69 14.35
C ALA A 384 -8.92 37.79 15.56
N GLU A 385 -9.99 37.02 15.51
CA GLU A 385 -10.18 35.89 16.42
C GLU A 385 -9.07 34.86 16.15
N LYS A 386 -8.22 34.64 17.16
CA LYS A 386 -7.27 33.52 17.17
C LYS A 386 -8.08 32.23 17.22
N LYS A 387 -8.18 31.54 16.09
CA LYS A 387 -8.51 30.12 16.08
C LYS A 387 -7.25 29.35 16.43
N ASP A 388 -7.32 28.57 17.53
CA ASP A 388 -6.32 27.61 17.90
C ASP A 388 -6.15 26.59 16.74
N GLU A 389 -5.02 26.67 16.06
CA GLU A 389 -4.60 25.62 15.13
C GLU A 389 -4.17 24.38 15.94
N PRO A 390 -4.62 23.16 15.59
CA PRO A 390 -4.08 21.95 16.19
C PRO A 390 -2.58 21.85 15.85
N GLU A 391 -1.74 21.68 16.88
CA GLU A 391 -0.31 21.46 16.74
C GLU A 391 -0.04 20.29 15.80
N ASN A 392 0.59 20.55 14.66
CA ASN A 392 1.11 19.53 13.77
C ASN A 392 2.32 18.86 14.44
N PRO A 393 2.39 17.51 14.49
CA PRO A 393 3.61 16.85 14.90
C PRO A 393 4.70 17.20 13.89
N SER A 394 5.70 17.96 14.36
CA SER A 394 6.87 18.30 13.56
C SER A 394 7.76 17.07 13.43
N ILE A 395 7.84 16.51 12.23
CA ILE A 395 8.93 15.60 11.86
C ILE A 395 10.18 16.46 11.78
N THR A 396 11.00 16.42 12.83
CA THR A 396 12.30 17.10 12.81
C THR A 396 13.35 16.16 12.22
N PRO A 397 14.24 16.64 11.33
CA PRO A 397 15.31 15.82 10.74
C PRO A 397 16.20 15.12 11.76
N ASP A 398 16.32 15.67 12.96
CA ASP A 398 17.19 15.16 14.02
C ASP A 398 16.64 13.94 14.79
N SER A 399 15.38 13.58 14.59
CA SER A 399 14.78 12.39 15.22
C SER A 399 14.94 11.10 14.39
N ILE A 400 15.48 11.20 13.18
CA ILE A 400 15.57 10.10 12.23
C ILE A 400 16.95 9.46 12.32
N ARG A 401 17.06 8.28 12.93
CA ARG A 401 18.27 7.45 12.91
C ARG A 401 18.42 6.85 11.51
N ARG A 402 19.57 7.09 10.86
CA ARG A 402 19.92 6.40 9.61
C ARG A 402 20.33 4.96 9.91
N PRO A 403 19.87 3.97 9.13
CA PRO A 403 20.44 2.63 9.15
C PRO A 403 21.91 2.65 8.66
N SER A 404 22.71 1.67 9.10
CA SER A 404 24.13 1.55 8.75
C SER A 404 24.34 1.11 7.29
N GLN A 405 25.50 1.53 6.73
CA GLN A 405 25.88 1.31 5.33
C GLN A 405 26.26 -0.15 5.09
N ASP A 406 25.45 -0.87 4.29
CA ASP A 406 25.91 -2.04 3.56
C ASP A 406 25.38 -1.99 2.12
N GLU A 407 26.31 -2.15 1.16
CA GLU A 407 26.01 -2.17 -0.28
C GLU A 407 25.19 -3.43 -0.63
N ILE A 408 23.95 -3.25 -1.07
CA ILE A 408 23.06 -4.34 -1.38
C ILE A 408 22.80 -4.37 -2.88
N PHE A 409 23.22 -5.49 -3.46
CA PHE A 409 22.92 -5.83 -4.85
C PHE A 409 21.49 -6.32 -4.98
N TYR A 410 20.62 -5.53 -5.59
CA TYR A 410 19.31 -5.98 -6.06
C TYR A 410 19.45 -6.56 -7.45
N GLY A 411 19.25 -7.88 -7.58
CA GLY A 411 19.02 -8.48 -8.88
C GLY A 411 17.78 -7.86 -9.55
N GLU A 412 17.84 -7.69 -10.86
CA GLU A 412 16.81 -7.06 -11.71
C GLU A 412 15.44 -7.79 -11.71
N ASP A 413 15.30 -8.90 -10.97
CA ASP A 413 14.16 -9.82 -11.03
C ASP A 413 13.06 -9.56 -9.99
N PHE A 414 13.05 -8.42 -9.29
CA PHE A 414 11.88 -8.01 -8.53
C PHE A 414 10.86 -7.37 -9.47
N ASP A 415 10.26 -8.23 -10.30
CA ASP A 415 9.02 -7.92 -11.01
C ASP A 415 7.96 -7.59 -9.94
N ASP A 416 7.66 -6.32 -9.84
CA ASP A 416 6.77 -5.77 -8.80
C ASP A 416 5.30 -6.05 -9.12
N GLY A 417 4.96 -7.19 -9.67
CA GLY A 417 3.61 -7.79 -9.84
C GLY A 417 2.40 -6.87 -9.61
N THR A 418 2.56 -5.57 -9.83
CA THR A 418 1.53 -4.56 -9.64
C THR A 418 0.74 -4.26 -10.91
N ASP A 419 1.12 -4.87 -12.05
CA ASP A 419 0.51 -4.56 -13.34
C ASP A 419 -0.72 -5.40 -13.68
N ASP A 420 -1.07 -6.44 -12.91
CA ASP A 420 -2.22 -7.28 -13.20
C ASP A 420 -3.32 -7.19 -12.13
N LEU A 421 -3.94 -6.03 -11.99
CA LEU A 421 -5.27 -5.91 -11.42
C LEU A 421 -6.06 -4.85 -12.19
N VAL A 422 -6.58 -5.29 -13.34
CA VAL A 422 -7.81 -4.76 -13.92
C VAL A 422 -9.01 -5.41 -13.25
#